data_bb6222a0e1ffb123e4972c10238a3c80
#
_entry.id   bb6222a0e1ffb123e4972c10238a3c80
#
_cell.length_a   1.000
_cell.length_b   1.000
_cell.length_c   1.000
_cell.angle_alpha   90.00
_cell.angle_beta   90.00
_cell.angle_gamma   90.00
#
_symmetry.space_group_name_H-M   'P 1'
#
loop_
_entity.id
_entity.type
_entity.pdbx_description
1 polymer ?
#
loop_
_entity_poly.entity_id
_entity_poly.type
_entity_poly.pdbx_seq_one_letter_code
_entity_poly.pdbx_strand_id
1 'polypeptide(L)'
;MANLSSLLGGQQFDANQVEPNAAYEPMPAGFYPMMITDSEMKDSQSGGQYVKLTIEVVDGPKKGRKVFSNLNLVNANQQAVDIARRDLSSICHSVGVLQPQDTQELHYKPFVGKVKVRAAQGNYDASNEMAGYLPATEENAAKCNSAPVGNTVTQAAQTQTAPATDSSKPAWAQ
;
A
#
# COMPACT_ATOMS: atom_id res chain seq x y z
N MET A 1 -25.95 -29.13 14.22
CA MET A 1 -24.76 -28.98 15.05
C MET A 1 -23.66 -29.87 14.48
N ALA A 2 -22.47 -29.33 14.24
CA ALA A 2 -21.34 -30.10 13.73
C ALA A 2 -20.52 -30.68 14.90
N ASN A 3 -20.22 -31.96 14.86
CA ASN A 3 -19.38 -32.60 15.88
C ASN A 3 -17.91 -32.46 15.48
N LEU A 4 -17.15 -31.67 16.24
CA LEU A 4 -15.74 -31.37 15.97
C LEU A 4 -14.85 -32.62 16.06
N SER A 5 -15.12 -33.55 16.98
CA SER A 5 -14.33 -34.78 17.11
C SER A 5 -14.49 -35.70 15.90
N SER A 6 -15.67 -35.69 15.27
CA SER A 6 -15.89 -36.45 14.03
C SER A 6 -15.13 -35.86 12.83
N LEU A 7 -14.98 -34.53 12.79
CA LEU A 7 -14.23 -33.83 11.72
C LEU A 7 -12.70 -33.94 11.91
N LEU A 8 -12.26 -34.12 13.15
CA LEU A 8 -10.85 -34.24 13.51
C LEU A 8 -10.38 -35.70 13.65
N GLY A 9 -11.10 -36.66 13.05
CA GLY A 9 -10.71 -38.06 13.05
C GLY A 9 -10.73 -38.72 14.44
N GLY A 10 -11.64 -38.27 15.32
CA GLY A 10 -11.81 -38.81 16.68
C GLY A 10 -10.92 -38.13 17.73
N GLN A 11 -10.13 -37.14 17.36
CA GLN A 11 -9.33 -36.37 18.32
C GLN A 11 -10.13 -35.20 18.90
N GLN A 12 -9.91 -34.90 20.17
CA GLN A 12 -10.47 -33.73 20.80
C GLN A 12 -9.62 -32.51 20.43
N PHE A 13 -10.26 -31.44 19.94
CA PHE A 13 -9.58 -30.18 19.70
C PHE A 13 -9.21 -29.51 21.04
N ASP A 14 -7.92 -29.26 21.22
CA ASP A 14 -7.41 -28.51 22.38
C ASP A 14 -6.86 -27.18 21.91
N ALA A 15 -7.60 -26.10 22.24
CA ALA A 15 -7.22 -24.75 21.89
C ALA A 15 -5.96 -24.25 22.60
N ASN A 16 -5.49 -24.94 23.65
CA ASN A 16 -4.24 -24.61 24.33
C ASN A 16 -3.00 -25.13 23.60
N GLN A 17 -3.17 -26.09 22.71
CA GLN A 17 -2.09 -26.68 21.89
C GLN A 17 -1.94 -26.00 20.53
N VAL A 18 -2.91 -25.18 20.16
CA VAL A 18 -2.89 -24.43 18.88
C VAL A 18 -2.85 -22.95 19.19
N GLU A 19 -1.80 -22.30 18.73
CA GLU A 19 -1.68 -20.86 18.89
C GLU A 19 -2.84 -20.15 18.15
N PRO A 20 -3.60 -19.27 18.82
CA PRO A 20 -4.67 -18.53 18.14
C PRO A 20 -4.07 -17.65 17.05
N ASN A 21 -4.82 -17.41 15.96
CA ASN A 21 -4.39 -16.51 14.92
C ASN A 21 -3.95 -15.18 15.53
N ALA A 22 -2.71 -14.79 15.25
CA ALA A 22 -2.22 -13.48 15.65
C ALA A 22 -3.16 -12.38 15.14
N ALA A 23 -3.45 -11.40 15.98
CA ALA A 23 -4.24 -10.25 15.57
C ALA A 23 -3.66 -9.65 14.28
N TYR A 24 -4.53 -9.28 13.34
CA TYR A 24 -4.09 -8.67 12.10
C TYR A 24 -3.34 -7.36 12.38
N GLU A 25 -2.03 -7.39 12.21
CA GLU A 25 -1.18 -6.22 12.30
C GLU A 25 -0.92 -5.68 10.90
N PRO A 26 -1.29 -4.40 10.62
CA PRO A 26 -1.01 -3.81 9.32
C PRO A 26 0.50 -3.74 9.08
N MET A 27 0.89 -3.91 7.82
CA MET A 27 2.29 -3.70 7.42
C MET A 27 2.69 -2.26 7.66
N PRO A 28 3.92 -1.98 8.08
CA PRO A 28 4.45 -0.63 8.18
C PRO A 28 4.27 0.14 6.87
N ALA A 29 4.08 1.46 6.96
CA ALA A 29 4.08 2.31 5.76
C ALA A 29 5.44 2.23 5.08
N GLY A 30 5.46 2.08 3.76
CA GLY A 30 6.71 1.93 3.01
C GLY A 30 6.49 1.51 1.56
N PHE A 31 7.59 1.15 0.90
CA PHE A 31 7.59 0.65 -0.47
C PHE A 31 7.79 -0.86 -0.46
N TYR A 32 6.99 -1.55 -1.25
CA TYR A 32 7.00 -3.01 -1.33
C TYR A 32 6.97 -3.47 -2.79
N PRO A 33 7.74 -4.52 -3.14
CA PRO A 33 7.61 -5.15 -4.44
C PRO A 33 6.29 -5.93 -4.47
N MET A 34 5.43 -5.60 -5.41
CA MET A 34 4.05 -6.07 -5.45
C MET A 34 3.63 -6.48 -6.86
N MET A 35 2.57 -7.27 -6.96
CA MET A 35 1.85 -7.54 -8.20
C MET A 35 0.36 -7.64 -7.94
N ILE A 36 -0.46 -7.40 -8.97
CA ILE A 36 -1.90 -7.67 -8.92
C ILE A 36 -2.09 -9.15 -9.18
N THR A 37 -2.76 -9.86 -8.28
CA THR A 37 -3.04 -11.29 -8.39
C THR A 37 -4.47 -11.58 -8.78
N ASP A 38 -5.38 -10.64 -8.52
CA ASP A 38 -6.80 -10.81 -8.80
C ASP A 38 -7.50 -9.46 -8.97
N SER A 39 -8.58 -9.45 -9.73
CA SER A 39 -9.44 -8.28 -9.92
C SER A 39 -10.90 -8.72 -10.05
N GLU A 40 -11.78 -8.07 -9.32
CA GLU A 40 -13.19 -8.38 -9.26
C GLU A 40 -14.03 -7.11 -9.41
N MET A 41 -15.00 -7.13 -10.33
CA MET A 41 -15.98 -6.04 -10.45
C MET A 41 -17.10 -6.26 -9.45
N LYS A 42 -17.43 -5.23 -8.68
CA LYS A 42 -18.47 -5.24 -7.66
C LYS A 42 -19.40 -4.06 -7.78
N ASP A 43 -20.66 -4.30 -7.46
CA ASP A 43 -21.64 -3.22 -7.32
C ASP A 43 -21.46 -2.51 -5.97
N SER A 44 -21.53 -1.18 -6.00
CA SER A 44 -21.51 -0.36 -4.80
C SER A 44 -22.92 -0.20 -4.22
N GLN A 45 -23.02 -0.21 -2.90
CA GLN A 45 -24.29 0.06 -2.21
C GLN A 45 -24.89 1.45 -2.54
N SER A 46 -24.07 2.37 -3.02
CA SER A 46 -24.49 3.71 -3.45
C SER A 46 -24.89 3.82 -4.92
N GLY A 47 -25.08 2.68 -5.63
CA GLY A 47 -25.58 2.65 -7.01
C GLY A 47 -24.50 2.90 -8.07
N GLY A 48 -23.26 2.50 -7.83
CA GLY A 48 -22.16 2.53 -8.80
C GLY A 48 -21.47 1.17 -8.89
N GLN A 49 -20.38 1.12 -9.67
CA GLN A 49 -19.54 -0.09 -9.80
C GLN A 49 -18.08 0.28 -9.52
N TYR A 50 -17.38 -0.63 -8.86
CA TYR A 50 -15.96 -0.50 -8.61
C TYR A 50 -15.22 -1.80 -8.93
N VAL A 51 -13.96 -1.66 -9.30
CA VAL A 51 -13.06 -2.79 -9.45
C VAL A 51 -12.25 -2.94 -8.17
N LYS A 52 -12.39 -4.07 -7.52
CA LYS A 52 -11.56 -4.45 -6.37
C LYS A 52 -10.32 -5.17 -6.89
N LEU A 53 -9.16 -4.58 -6.68
CA LEU A 53 -7.88 -5.18 -6.98
C LEU A 53 -7.32 -5.87 -5.74
N THR A 54 -6.86 -7.10 -5.88
CA THR A 54 -6.07 -7.81 -4.87
C THR A 54 -4.61 -7.73 -5.27
N ILE A 55 -3.83 -7.07 -4.44
CA ILE A 55 -2.41 -6.79 -4.67
C ILE A 55 -1.61 -7.55 -3.62
N GLU A 56 -0.63 -8.33 -4.05
CA GLU A 56 0.18 -9.17 -3.17
C GLU A 56 1.64 -8.71 -3.16
N VAL A 57 2.25 -8.73 -1.99
CA VAL A 57 3.70 -8.50 -1.82
C VAL A 57 4.44 -9.74 -2.28
N VAL A 58 5.33 -9.58 -3.27
CA VAL A 58 6.00 -10.71 -3.93
C VAL A 58 7.36 -11.05 -3.34
N ASP A 59 7.97 -10.11 -2.61
CA ASP A 59 9.29 -10.31 -2.03
C ASP A 59 9.48 -9.54 -0.72
N GLY A 60 10.51 -9.93 0.04
CA GLY A 60 10.86 -9.33 1.33
C GLY A 60 10.14 -9.96 2.52
N PRO A 61 10.31 -9.39 3.74
CA PRO A 61 9.82 -9.96 4.99
C PRO A 61 8.29 -10.00 5.10
N LYS A 62 7.58 -9.30 4.23
CA LYS A 62 6.11 -9.24 4.18
C LYS A 62 5.54 -9.96 2.96
N LYS A 63 6.33 -10.82 2.31
CA LYS A 63 5.88 -11.64 1.17
C LYS A 63 4.59 -12.40 1.49
N GLY A 64 3.67 -12.45 0.52
CA GLY A 64 2.36 -13.10 0.67
C GLY A 64 1.29 -12.23 1.34
N ARG A 65 1.64 -11.06 1.86
CA ARG A 65 0.64 -10.12 2.41
C ARG A 65 -0.14 -9.46 1.27
N LYS A 66 -1.44 -9.35 1.47
CA LYS A 66 -2.36 -8.77 0.49
C LYS A 66 -2.83 -7.38 0.92
N VAL A 67 -2.89 -6.49 -0.05
CA VAL A 67 -3.48 -5.15 0.08
C VAL A 67 -4.58 -5.02 -0.96
N PHE A 68 -5.69 -4.44 -0.57
CA PHE A 68 -6.83 -4.24 -1.47
C PHE A 68 -6.91 -2.78 -1.91
N SER A 69 -7.20 -2.58 -3.19
CA SER A 69 -7.48 -1.26 -3.75
C SER A 69 -8.81 -1.29 -4.49
N ASN A 70 -9.66 -0.30 -4.24
CA ASN A 70 -10.97 -0.20 -4.88
C ASN A 70 -10.97 0.99 -5.83
N LEU A 71 -11.16 0.72 -7.11
CA LEU A 71 -11.25 1.72 -8.17
C LEU A 71 -12.72 1.99 -8.50
N ASN A 72 -13.27 3.10 -8.04
CA ASN A 72 -14.65 3.51 -8.28
C ASN A 72 -14.81 4.11 -9.68
N LEU A 73 -14.85 3.25 -10.71
CA LEU A 73 -14.90 3.68 -12.11
C LEU A 73 -16.28 4.13 -12.57
N VAL A 74 -17.35 3.68 -11.90
CA VAL A 74 -18.72 4.11 -12.13
C VAL A 74 -19.31 4.57 -10.80
N ASN A 75 -19.49 5.86 -10.61
CA ASN A 75 -20.02 6.43 -9.38
C ASN A 75 -20.72 7.77 -9.69
N ALA A 76 -21.74 8.10 -8.90
CA ALA A 76 -22.42 9.40 -8.99
C ALA A 76 -21.50 10.57 -8.60
N ASN A 77 -20.51 10.30 -7.74
CA ASN A 77 -19.49 11.28 -7.37
C ASN A 77 -18.36 11.28 -8.40
N GLN A 78 -18.34 12.30 -9.26
CA GLN A 78 -17.34 12.48 -10.32
C GLN A 78 -15.91 12.55 -9.76
N GLN A 79 -15.71 13.15 -8.59
CA GLN A 79 -14.38 13.21 -7.95
C GLN A 79 -13.84 11.82 -7.62
N ALA A 80 -14.69 10.90 -7.16
CA ALA A 80 -14.28 9.51 -6.89
C ALA A 80 -13.88 8.80 -8.18
N VAL A 81 -14.59 9.05 -9.29
CA VAL A 81 -14.26 8.50 -10.61
C VAL A 81 -12.91 9.03 -11.11
N ASP A 82 -12.66 10.33 -10.96
CA ASP A 82 -11.42 10.96 -11.41
C ASP A 82 -10.21 10.45 -10.61
N ILE A 83 -10.36 10.23 -9.30
CA ILE A 83 -9.32 9.60 -8.47
C ILE A 83 -9.06 8.18 -8.96
N ALA A 84 -10.10 7.36 -9.14
CA ALA A 84 -9.97 5.98 -9.60
C ALA A 84 -9.29 5.89 -10.99
N ARG A 85 -9.59 6.81 -11.90
CA ARG A 85 -8.94 6.88 -13.23
C ARG A 85 -7.45 7.23 -13.12
N ARG A 86 -7.08 8.14 -12.21
CA ARG A 86 -5.67 8.47 -11.96
C ARG A 86 -4.92 7.30 -11.37
N ASP A 87 -5.51 6.58 -10.43
CA ASP A 87 -4.93 5.38 -9.84
C ASP A 87 -4.76 4.28 -10.89
N LEU A 88 -5.78 4.05 -11.72
CA LEU A 88 -5.69 3.10 -12.83
C LEU A 88 -4.59 3.49 -13.83
N SER A 89 -4.48 4.77 -14.20
CA SER A 89 -3.41 5.27 -15.06
C SER A 89 -2.04 5.03 -14.43
N SER A 90 -1.88 5.28 -13.12
CA SER A 90 -0.63 5.03 -12.40
C SER A 90 -0.26 3.54 -12.39
N ILE A 91 -1.25 2.66 -12.24
CA ILE A 91 -1.05 1.21 -12.35
C ILE A 91 -0.59 0.85 -13.77
N CYS A 92 -1.29 1.31 -14.80
CA CYS A 92 -0.94 1.04 -16.20
C CYS A 92 0.49 1.45 -16.54
N HIS A 93 0.89 2.65 -16.11
CA HIS A 93 2.27 3.11 -16.28
C HIS A 93 3.28 2.27 -15.48
N SER A 94 2.92 1.84 -14.28
CA SER A 94 3.82 1.05 -13.44
C SER A 94 4.09 -0.35 -13.98
N VAL A 95 3.10 -0.96 -14.63
CA VAL A 95 3.21 -2.30 -15.23
C VAL A 95 3.53 -2.29 -16.72
N GLY A 96 3.58 -1.12 -17.34
CA GLY A 96 3.92 -0.94 -18.77
C GLY A 96 2.80 -1.32 -19.76
N VAL A 97 1.53 -1.35 -19.30
CA VAL A 97 0.36 -1.63 -20.15
C VAL A 97 -0.48 -0.36 -20.24
N LEU A 98 -0.28 0.43 -21.29
CA LEU A 98 -0.87 1.77 -21.39
C LEU A 98 -2.32 1.79 -21.88
N GLN A 99 -2.78 0.74 -22.54
CA GLN A 99 -4.12 0.63 -23.10
C GLN A 99 -4.73 -0.75 -22.79
N PRO A 100 -4.94 -1.10 -21.51
CA PRO A 100 -5.55 -2.37 -21.16
C PRO A 100 -7.01 -2.37 -21.61
N GLN A 101 -7.44 -3.47 -22.22
CA GLN A 101 -8.86 -3.72 -22.52
C GLN A 101 -9.51 -4.52 -21.39
N ASP A 102 -8.71 -5.32 -20.69
CA ASP A 102 -9.16 -6.10 -19.54
C ASP A 102 -8.18 -5.92 -18.37
N THR A 103 -8.71 -6.00 -17.16
CA THR A 103 -7.90 -5.92 -15.93
C THR A 103 -6.93 -7.09 -15.79
N GLN A 104 -7.20 -8.23 -16.42
CA GLN A 104 -6.28 -9.39 -16.46
C GLN A 104 -4.94 -9.06 -17.10
N GLU A 105 -4.89 -8.11 -18.01
CA GLU A 105 -3.64 -7.67 -18.64
C GLU A 105 -2.66 -7.00 -17.67
N LEU A 106 -3.18 -6.54 -16.52
CA LEU A 106 -2.41 -5.93 -15.45
C LEU A 106 -1.90 -6.96 -14.42
N HIS A 107 -2.44 -8.20 -14.47
CA HIS A 107 -2.10 -9.23 -13.50
C HIS A 107 -0.68 -9.77 -13.69
N TYR A 108 -0.09 -10.24 -12.59
CA TYR A 108 1.21 -10.91 -12.52
C TYR A 108 2.38 -10.08 -13.07
N LYS A 109 2.20 -8.78 -13.20
CA LYS A 109 3.26 -7.85 -13.58
C LYS A 109 3.82 -7.16 -12.33
N PRO A 110 5.15 -7.22 -12.12
CA PRO A 110 5.76 -6.64 -10.94
C PRO A 110 5.76 -5.10 -11.03
N PHE A 111 5.49 -4.48 -9.91
CA PHE A 111 5.62 -3.04 -9.71
C PHE A 111 6.03 -2.76 -8.26
N VAL A 112 6.39 -1.52 -7.94
CA VAL A 112 6.66 -1.09 -6.57
C VAL A 112 5.45 -0.32 -6.05
N GLY A 113 4.78 -0.87 -5.05
CA GLY A 113 3.66 -0.25 -4.38
C GLY A 113 4.10 0.58 -3.17
N LYS A 114 3.61 1.82 -3.09
CA LYS A 114 3.70 2.60 -1.85
C LYS A 114 2.48 2.31 -0.99
N VAL A 115 2.72 1.74 0.17
CA VAL A 115 1.68 1.38 1.14
C VAL A 115 1.67 2.36 2.29
N LYS A 116 0.50 2.76 2.74
CA LYS A 116 0.27 3.54 3.97
C LYS A 116 -0.56 2.73 4.95
N VAL A 117 -0.49 3.09 6.22
CA VAL A 117 -1.36 2.55 7.26
C VAL A 117 -2.51 3.52 7.46
N ARG A 118 -3.73 3.04 7.27
CA ARG A 118 -4.94 3.72 7.70
C ARG A 118 -5.18 3.37 9.16
N ALA A 119 -5.27 4.39 10.00
CA ALA A 119 -5.57 4.21 11.41
C ALA A 119 -6.95 3.58 11.62
N ALA A 120 -7.12 2.85 12.70
CA ALA A 120 -8.43 2.36 13.13
C ALA A 120 -9.39 3.53 13.29
N GLN A 121 -10.62 3.38 12.78
CA GLN A 121 -11.65 4.40 12.87
C GLN A 121 -13.02 3.76 13.11
N GLY A 122 -13.66 4.12 14.20
CA GLY A 122 -14.93 3.52 14.62
C GLY A 122 -14.80 2.01 14.85
N ASN A 123 -15.59 1.22 14.14
CA ASN A 123 -15.59 -0.25 14.22
C ASN A 123 -14.61 -0.91 13.23
N TYR A 124 -13.79 -0.14 12.53
CA TYR A 124 -12.82 -0.66 11.56
C TYR A 124 -11.41 -0.64 12.14
N ASP A 125 -10.76 -1.79 12.11
CA ASP A 125 -9.37 -1.95 12.51
C ASP A 125 -8.42 -1.21 11.57
N ALA A 126 -7.20 -0.95 12.05
CA ALA A 126 -6.14 -0.40 11.23
C ALA A 126 -5.87 -1.32 10.03
N SER A 127 -5.71 -0.74 8.86
CA SER A 127 -5.53 -1.49 7.61
C SER A 127 -4.51 -0.85 6.70
N ASN A 128 -4.03 -1.63 5.71
CA ASN A 128 -3.14 -1.11 4.69
C ASN A 128 -3.94 -0.57 3.50
N GLU A 129 -3.53 0.57 3.00
CA GLU A 129 -4.04 1.18 1.77
C GLU A 129 -2.90 1.48 0.80
N MET A 130 -3.20 1.39 -0.49
CA MET A 130 -2.26 1.85 -1.53
C MET A 130 -2.21 3.39 -1.53
N ALA A 131 -0.99 3.92 -1.54
CA ALA A 131 -0.73 5.36 -1.62
C ALA A 131 -0.06 5.77 -2.94
N GLY A 132 0.36 4.80 -3.75
CA GLY A 132 0.95 5.05 -5.06
C GLY A 132 1.49 3.79 -5.71
N TYR A 133 1.73 3.88 -7.01
CA TYR A 133 2.21 2.82 -7.88
C TYR A 133 3.41 3.34 -8.66
N LEU A 134 4.51 2.62 -8.66
CA LEU A 134 5.77 2.97 -9.31
C LEU A 134 6.24 1.80 -10.19
N PRO A 135 6.90 2.04 -11.31
CA PRO A 135 7.47 0.96 -12.13
C PRO A 135 8.55 0.20 -11.36
N ALA A 136 8.69 -1.09 -11.67
CA ALA A 136 9.69 -1.98 -11.07
C ALA A 136 11.09 -1.71 -11.65
N THR A 137 11.62 -0.50 -11.43
CA THR A 137 12.99 -0.12 -11.78
C THR A 137 13.94 -0.40 -10.60
N GLU A 138 15.24 -0.52 -10.87
CA GLU A 138 16.25 -0.71 -9.81
C GLU A 138 16.20 0.39 -8.75
N GLU A 139 16.01 1.65 -9.19
CA GLU A 139 15.86 2.79 -8.29
C GLU A 139 14.66 2.64 -7.35
N ASN A 140 13.52 2.20 -7.86
CA ASN A 140 12.31 2.01 -7.05
C ASN A 140 12.40 0.74 -6.21
N ALA A 141 13.04 -0.31 -6.70
CA ALA A 141 13.33 -1.52 -5.92
C ALA A 141 14.26 -1.23 -4.74
N ALA A 142 15.23 -0.33 -4.89
CA ALA A 142 16.08 0.11 -3.79
C ALA A 142 15.29 0.77 -2.64
N LYS A 143 14.18 1.44 -2.93
CA LYS A 143 13.28 2.01 -1.92
C LYS A 143 12.59 0.94 -1.07
N CYS A 144 12.38 -0.26 -1.61
CA CYS A 144 11.76 -1.38 -0.89
C CYS A 144 12.67 -1.95 0.21
N ASN A 145 13.98 -1.80 0.09
CA ASN A 145 14.96 -2.26 1.07
C ASN A 145 15.24 -1.21 2.16
N SER A 146 14.72 0.00 2.00
CA SER A 146 14.78 1.03 3.04
C SER A 146 13.84 0.63 4.17
N ALA A 147 14.34 0.64 5.41
CA ALA A 147 13.55 0.37 6.61
C ALA A 147 12.27 1.23 6.62
N PRO A 148 11.18 0.74 7.23
CA PRO A 148 9.93 1.49 7.30
C PRO A 148 10.23 2.90 7.83
N VAL A 149 9.86 3.90 7.05
CA VAL A 149 9.87 5.28 7.53
C VAL A 149 8.78 5.34 8.58
N GLY A 150 9.18 5.08 9.83
CA GLY A 150 8.34 5.37 10.97
C GLY A 150 7.91 6.82 10.82
N ASN A 151 6.67 7.11 11.16
CA ASN A 151 6.11 8.45 11.25
C ASN A 151 6.81 9.20 12.38
N THR A 152 8.12 9.42 12.21
CA THR A 152 8.86 10.38 13.03
C THR A 152 8.55 11.72 12.39
N VAL A 153 7.69 12.48 13.04
CA VAL A 153 7.67 13.93 12.88
C VAL A 153 9.08 14.39 13.25
N THR A 154 9.97 14.35 12.30
CA THR A 154 11.28 14.96 12.46
C THR A 154 11.06 16.45 12.26
N GLN A 155 10.82 17.10 13.38
CA GLN A 155 11.09 18.50 13.55
C GLN A 155 12.49 18.73 12.97
N ALA A 156 12.56 19.46 11.87
CA ALA A 156 13.80 19.84 11.22
C ALA A 156 14.66 20.58 12.25
N ALA A 157 15.65 19.89 12.80
CA ALA A 157 16.77 20.53 13.42
C ALA A 157 17.55 21.18 12.28
N GLN A 158 17.34 22.47 12.11
CA GLN A 158 18.22 23.32 11.33
C GLN A 158 19.61 23.28 12.00
N THR A 159 20.48 22.48 11.44
CA THR A 159 21.90 22.65 11.70
C THR A 159 22.33 23.90 10.94
N GLN A 160 22.30 25.04 11.62
CA GLN A 160 22.97 26.22 11.18
C GLN A 160 24.47 25.91 11.22
N THR A 161 25.04 25.62 10.08
CA THR A 161 26.46 25.75 9.87
C THR A 161 26.70 27.24 9.77
N ALA A 162 27.35 27.82 10.78
CA ALA A 162 27.79 29.19 10.76
C ALA A 162 28.83 29.36 9.62
N PRO A 163 28.66 30.34 8.73
CA PRO A 163 29.77 30.72 7.85
C PRO A 163 30.76 31.56 8.63
N ALA A 164 32.05 31.24 8.44
CA ALA A 164 33.17 31.97 8.93
C ALA A 164 33.09 33.44 8.52
N THR A 165 33.36 34.29 9.48
CA THR A 165 33.61 35.72 9.32
C THR A 165 34.71 35.98 8.31
N ASP A 166 34.38 36.64 7.21
CA ASP A 166 35.37 37.38 6.45
C ASP A 166 35.02 38.87 6.53
N SER A 167 35.93 39.56 7.18
CA SER A 167 35.89 41.00 7.38
C SER A 167 36.45 41.68 6.14
N SER A 168 35.57 42.25 5.32
CA SER A 168 35.96 43.35 4.44
C SER A 168 34.85 44.38 4.37
N LYS A 169 34.98 45.39 5.22
CA LYS A 169 34.20 46.62 5.13
C LYS A 169 34.58 47.38 3.85
N PRO A 170 33.63 47.74 3.01
CA PRO A 170 33.89 48.60 1.87
C PRO A 170 34.19 50.05 2.34
N ALA A 171 35.14 50.70 1.68
CA ALA A 171 35.76 51.97 2.03
C ALA A 171 34.89 53.23 1.89
N TRP A 172 33.56 53.11 1.71
CA TRP A 172 32.66 54.26 1.58
C TRP A 172 31.82 54.54 2.83
N ALA A 173 32.02 53.81 3.90
CA ALA A 173 31.33 54.02 5.18
C ALA A 173 32.27 54.72 6.18
N GLN A 174 32.67 55.94 5.89
CA GLN A 174 33.14 56.91 6.85
C GLN A 174 32.11 57.99 7.02
#